data_408fa2c8051bb588d8e27a1d92f66b98
#
_entry.id   408fa2c8051bb588d8e27a1d92f66b98
#
_cell.length_a   1.000
_cell.length_b   1.000
_cell.length_c   1.000
_cell.angle_alpha   90.00
_cell.angle_beta   90.00
_cell.angle_gamma   90.00
#
_symmetry.space_group_name_H-M   'P 1'
#
loop_
_entity.id
_entity.type
_entity.pdbx_description
1 polymer ?
#
loop_
_entity_poly.entity_id
_entity_poly.type
_entity_poly.pdbx_seq_one_letter_code
_entity_poly.pdbx_strand_id
1 'polypeptide(L)'
;MSNKSVIIDGVRSPIGSKNGEMIGMRPDDIAAQVVKGLLERNKEIKNEEVEDVVVGCAFPEGPQGMLIGRSVAILAGLPVSTAGKVVNRFCGSSMDALHQISTAIESGDIDVGIAAGVEDMFSVPQGGFAPDFHPELAEQEYYIGMGEGAEILAEKGNISREDQEEFAINSHKKALAAIADGKFDNELISIDKYGECTIDTD
;
A
#
# COMPACT_ATOMS: atom_id res chain seq x y z
N MET A 1 -8.08 -20.46 25.18
CA MET A 1 -8.83 -20.25 23.93
C MET A 1 -7.94 -19.43 23.05
N SER A 2 -7.68 -19.81 21.81
CA SER A 2 -6.90 -18.96 20.91
C SER A 2 -7.70 -17.68 20.62
N ASN A 3 -7.08 -16.53 20.83
CA ASN A 3 -7.65 -15.27 20.37
C ASN A 3 -7.87 -15.39 18.85
N LYS A 4 -8.94 -14.78 18.37
CA LYS A 4 -9.16 -14.66 16.92
C LYS A 4 -9.02 -13.20 16.56
N SER A 5 -8.18 -12.89 15.58
CA SER A 5 -8.13 -11.58 15.01
C SER A 5 -9.36 -11.31 14.14
N VAL A 6 -9.80 -10.05 14.10
CA VAL A 6 -10.90 -9.59 13.26
C VAL A 6 -10.49 -8.28 12.56
N ILE A 7 -10.95 -8.11 11.34
CA ILE A 7 -10.82 -6.82 10.63
C ILE A 7 -12.04 -5.98 11.01
N ILE A 8 -11.81 -4.80 11.55
CA ILE A 8 -12.86 -3.88 11.98
C ILE A 8 -13.28 -2.98 10.82
N ASP A 9 -12.31 -2.37 10.14
CA ASP A 9 -12.55 -1.44 9.03
C ASP A 9 -11.37 -1.47 8.05
N GLY A 10 -11.56 -0.91 6.85
CA GLY A 10 -10.53 -0.77 5.84
C GLY A 10 -10.80 0.46 4.98
N VAL A 11 -9.76 1.26 4.75
CA VAL A 11 -9.82 2.48 3.94
C VAL A 11 -8.61 2.58 3.04
N ARG A 12 -8.70 3.43 2.03
CA ARG A 12 -7.59 3.75 1.13
C ARG A 12 -7.63 5.20 0.64
N SER A 13 -6.52 5.67 0.14
CA SER A 13 -6.50 6.88 -0.68
C SER A 13 -7.10 6.62 -2.07
N PRO A 14 -7.44 7.65 -2.83
CA PRO A 14 -7.50 7.55 -4.29
C PRO A 14 -6.19 6.98 -4.85
N ILE A 15 -6.23 6.41 -6.06
CA ILE A 15 -5.04 5.85 -6.71
C ILE A 15 -4.37 6.94 -7.53
N GLY A 16 -3.12 7.25 -7.20
CA GLY A 16 -2.31 8.21 -7.95
C GLY A 16 -1.96 7.73 -9.35
N SER A 17 -2.01 8.63 -10.32
CA SER A 17 -1.61 8.37 -11.70
C SER A 17 -0.36 9.18 -12.08
N LYS A 18 0.27 8.81 -13.23
CA LYS A 18 1.53 9.40 -13.70
C LYS A 18 1.51 10.94 -13.85
N ASN A 19 0.38 11.51 -14.16
CA ASN A 19 0.21 12.95 -14.31
C ASN A 19 -0.89 13.48 -13.39
N GLY A 20 -1.21 12.73 -12.33
CA GLY A 20 -2.28 13.04 -11.41
C GLY A 20 -1.87 14.02 -10.31
N GLU A 21 -2.83 14.40 -9.51
CA GLU A 21 -2.70 15.43 -8.50
C GLU A 21 -1.80 15.03 -7.33
N MET A 22 -1.62 13.72 -7.08
CA MET A 22 -0.72 13.23 -6.01
C MET A 22 0.77 13.42 -6.31
N ILE A 23 1.13 13.76 -7.54
CA ILE A 23 2.54 14.00 -7.90
C ILE A 23 3.11 15.14 -7.04
N GLY A 24 4.27 14.87 -6.44
CA GLY A 24 4.96 15.80 -5.53
C GLY A 24 4.53 15.72 -4.07
N MET A 25 3.51 14.93 -3.75
CA MET A 25 3.20 14.60 -2.35
C MET A 25 4.18 13.57 -1.80
N ARG A 26 4.44 13.64 -0.51
CA ARG A 26 5.25 12.62 0.17
C ARG A 26 4.40 11.38 0.47
N PRO A 27 4.88 10.17 0.18
CA PRO A 27 4.13 8.93 0.45
C PRO A 27 3.86 8.70 1.94
N ASP A 28 4.74 9.12 2.83
CA ASP A 28 4.54 9.04 4.27
C ASP A 28 3.40 9.98 4.74
N ASP A 29 3.25 11.16 4.13
CA ASP A 29 2.12 12.08 4.42
C ASP A 29 0.80 11.51 3.91
N ILE A 30 0.78 10.94 2.70
CA ILE A 30 -0.43 10.30 2.15
C ILE A 30 -0.86 9.13 3.05
N ALA A 31 0.07 8.25 3.40
CA ALA A 31 -0.22 7.10 4.27
C ALA A 31 -0.70 7.53 5.66
N ALA A 32 -0.11 8.60 6.21
CA ALA A 32 -0.53 9.15 7.50
C ALA A 32 -1.96 9.73 7.45
N GLN A 33 -2.33 10.40 6.36
CA GLN A 33 -3.69 10.91 6.18
C GLN A 33 -4.71 9.76 6.09
N VAL A 34 -4.38 8.66 5.39
CA VAL A 34 -5.22 7.47 5.32
C VAL A 34 -5.41 6.83 6.71
N VAL A 35 -4.32 6.66 7.47
CA VAL A 35 -4.40 6.12 8.84
C VAL A 35 -5.20 7.04 9.76
N LYS A 36 -5.01 8.36 9.65
CA LYS A 36 -5.80 9.33 10.41
C LYS A 36 -7.28 9.24 10.06
N GLY A 37 -7.63 9.14 8.78
CA GLY A 37 -9.01 8.95 8.34
C GLY A 37 -9.63 7.65 8.86
N LEU A 38 -8.86 6.56 8.93
CA LEU A 38 -9.30 5.30 9.53
C LEU A 38 -9.63 5.49 11.02
N LEU A 39 -8.76 6.17 11.78
CA LEU A 39 -8.97 6.44 13.20
C LEU A 39 -10.17 7.36 13.44
N GLU A 40 -10.36 8.37 12.61
CA GLU A 40 -11.50 9.30 12.68
C GLU A 40 -12.85 8.62 12.40
N ARG A 41 -12.86 7.54 11.62
CA ARG A 41 -14.04 6.71 11.37
C ARG A 41 -14.37 5.76 12.52
N ASN A 42 -13.37 5.36 13.31
CA ASN A 42 -13.49 4.36 14.37
C ASN A 42 -13.20 4.97 15.75
N LYS A 43 -13.94 6.02 16.12
CA LYS A 43 -13.73 6.83 17.35
C LYS A 43 -13.90 6.07 18.66
N GLU A 44 -14.51 4.92 18.65
CA GLU A 44 -14.60 3.99 19.77
C GLU A 44 -13.25 3.35 20.13
N ILE A 45 -12.30 3.32 19.19
CA ILE A 45 -10.92 2.89 19.42
C ILE A 45 -10.10 4.14 19.73
N LYS A 46 -9.53 4.21 20.92
CA LYS A 46 -8.65 5.31 21.29
C LYS A 46 -7.28 5.15 20.65
N ASN A 47 -6.65 6.25 20.29
CA ASN A 47 -5.31 6.23 19.71
C ASN A 47 -4.30 5.48 20.59
N GLU A 48 -4.45 5.57 21.92
CA GLU A 48 -3.59 4.90 22.91
C GLU A 48 -3.75 3.38 22.93
N GLU A 49 -4.82 2.86 22.36
CA GLU A 49 -5.07 1.41 22.25
C GLU A 49 -4.37 0.79 21.03
N VAL A 50 -3.91 1.61 20.07
CA VAL A 50 -3.17 1.13 18.90
C VAL A 50 -1.71 0.89 19.29
N GLU A 51 -1.29 -0.37 19.29
CA GLU A 51 0.01 -0.81 19.80
C GLU A 51 1.08 -0.92 18.73
N ASP A 52 0.71 -1.30 17.48
CA ASP A 52 1.67 -1.42 16.37
C ASP A 52 1.05 -0.98 15.03
N VAL A 53 1.88 -0.37 14.17
CA VAL A 53 1.57 0.00 12.80
C VAL A 53 2.56 -0.70 11.87
N VAL A 54 2.09 -1.70 11.13
CA VAL A 54 2.91 -2.44 10.17
C VAL A 54 2.61 -1.94 8.77
N VAL A 55 3.62 -1.34 8.12
CA VAL A 55 3.46 -0.81 6.75
C VAL A 55 4.20 -1.70 5.76
N GLY A 56 3.49 -2.20 4.77
CA GLY A 56 4.06 -2.86 3.60
C GLY A 56 4.59 -1.84 2.61
N CYS A 57 5.86 -1.98 2.22
CA CYS A 57 6.50 -1.13 1.22
C CYS A 57 7.55 -1.93 0.47
N ALA A 58 7.49 -1.93 -0.87
CA ALA A 58 8.41 -2.72 -1.69
C ALA A 58 9.79 -2.07 -1.83
N PHE A 59 9.85 -0.74 -1.85
CA PHE A 59 11.10 0.00 -1.95
C PHE A 59 11.18 1.07 -0.85
N PRO A 60 11.47 0.65 0.40
CA PRO A 60 11.48 1.54 1.56
C PRO A 60 12.75 2.42 1.57
N GLU A 61 12.89 3.27 0.56
CA GLU A 61 14.00 4.18 0.33
C GLU A 61 13.50 5.62 0.14
N GLY A 62 14.39 6.60 0.21
CA GLY A 62 14.03 8.00 0.04
C GLY A 62 12.88 8.41 0.97
N PRO A 63 11.80 9.02 0.44
CA PRO A 63 10.64 9.42 1.25
C PRO A 63 9.83 8.25 1.82
N GLN A 64 10.07 7.02 1.36
CA GLN A 64 9.51 5.77 1.91
C GLN A 64 10.49 5.08 2.89
N GLY A 65 11.67 5.65 3.10
CA GLY A 65 12.73 5.10 3.93
C GLY A 65 12.54 5.36 5.43
N MET A 66 13.64 5.18 6.17
CA MET A 66 13.74 5.53 7.59
C MET A 66 12.60 4.97 8.46
N LEU A 67 12.23 3.70 8.23
CA LEU A 67 11.20 3.01 9.00
C LEU A 67 9.81 3.67 8.83
N ILE A 68 9.33 3.75 7.59
CA ILE A 68 8.10 4.44 7.22
C ILE A 68 6.89 4.08 8.10
N GLY A 69 6.75 2.84 8.58
CA GLY A 69 5.68 2.46 9.50
C GLY A 69 5.67 3.29 10.77
N ARG A 70 6.85 3.60 11.32
CA ARG A 70 6.97 4.47 12.49
C ARG A 70 6.68 5.93 12.15
N SER A 71 7.15 6.41 11.01
CA SER A 71 6.87 7.77 10.56
C SER A 71 5.36 7.99 10.37
N VAL A 72 4.69 7.05 9.72
CA VAL A 72 3.24 7.08 9.51
C VAL A 72 2.48 7.12 10.83
N ALA A 73 2.86 6.27 11.81
CA ALA A 73 2.21 6.26 13.13
C ALA A 73 2.27 7.64 13.81
N ILE A 74 3.43 8.28 13.82
CA ILE A 74 3.62 9.59 14.44
C ILE A 74 2.88 10.70 13.68
N LEU A 75 2.98 10.71 12.35
CA LEU A 75 2.31 11.71 11.48
C LEU A 75 0.78 11.58 11.55
N ALA A 76 0.25 10.38 11.75
CA ALA A 76 -1.17 10.13 11.95
C ALA A 76 -1.69 10.56 13.33
N GLY A 77 -0.81 10.96 14.24
CA GLY A 77 -1.17 11.41 15.59
C GLY A 77 -1.32 10.29 16.61
N LEU A 78 -0.76 9.11 16.35
CA LEU A 78 -0.68 8.04 17.32
C LEU A 78 0.38 8.37 18.40
N PRO A 79 0.23 7.87 19.64
CA PRO A 79 1.15 8.17 20.72
C PRO A 79 2.55 7.58 20.47
N VAL A 80 3.54 8.11 21.19
CA VAL A 80 4.94 7.64 21.11
C VAL A 80 5.07 6.18 21.54
N SER A 81 4.15 5.67 22.32
CA SER A 81 4.09 4.26 22.74
C SER A 81 3.72 3.30 21.60
N THR A 82 2.98 3.75 20.57
CA THR A 82 2.66 2.91 19.42
C THR A 82 3.92 2.53 18.68
N ALA A 83 4.19 1.26 18.52
CA ALA A 83 5.30 0.76 17.70
C ALA A 83 5.04 1.01 16.20
N GLY A 84 6.07 0.78 15.38
CA GLY A 84 5.90 0.86 13.93
C GLY A 84 7.05 0.15 13.23
N LYS A 85 6.73 -0.61 12.19
CA LYS A 85 7.72 -1.31 11.36
C LYS A 85 7.35 -1.29 9.88
N VAL A 86 8.32 -1.61 9.04
CA VAL A 86 8.11 -1.82 7.61
C VAL A 86 8.39 -3.28 7.28
N VAL A 87 7.59 -3.84 6.38
CA VAL A 87 7.79 -5.19 5.84
C VAL A 87 7.86 -5.13 4.33
N ASN A 88 8.72 -5.96 3.76
CA ASN A 88 8.92 -6.03 2.32
C ASN A 88 8.77 -7.48 1.82
N ARG A 89 7.79 -7.66 0.97
CA ARG A 89 7.53 -8.85 0.17
C ARG A 89 7.05 -8.39 -1.22
N PHE A 90 7.68 -7.33 -1.74
CA PHE A 90 7.27 -6.63 -2.96
C PHE A 90 5.76 -6.37 -3.00
N CYS A 91 5.06 -6.75 -4.07
CA CYS A 91 3.63 -6.52 -4.23
C CYS A 91 2.75 -7.20 -3.15
N GLY A 92 3.29 -8.17 -2.41
CA GLY A 92 2.62 -8.85 -1.29
C GLY A 92 2.85 -8.20 0.08
N SER A 93 3.58 -7.06 0.15
CA SER A 93 4.00 -6.46 1.43
C SER A 93 2.83 -6.07 2.34
N SER A 94 1.77 -5.45 1.80
CA SER A 94 0.61 -5.05 2.61
C SER A 94 -0.18 -6.26 3.13
N MET A 95 -0.28 -7.32 2.34
CA MET A 95 -0.89 -8.57 2.77
C MET A 95 -0.06 -9.24 3.88
N ASP A 96 1.27 -9.19 3.78
CA ASP A 96 2.16 -9.69 4.81
C ASP A 96 2.07 -8.84 6.09
N ALA A 97 1.91 -7.53 5.98
CA ALA A 97 1.65 -6.63 7.11
C ALA A 97 0.37 -7.04 7.86
N LEU A 98 -0.72 -7.29 7.13
CA LEU A 98 -1.98 -7.77 7.71
C LEU A 98 -1.81 -9.12 8.40
N HIS A 99 -1.10 -10.05 7.77
CA HIS A 99 -0.81 -11.36 8.37
C HIS A 99 -0.01 -11.25 9.67
N GLN A 100 0.99 -10.36 9.72
CA GLN A 100 1.79 -10.14 10.92
C GLN A 100 0.98 -9.54 12.07
N ILE A 101 0.12 -8.54 11.81
CA ILE A 101 -0.79 -7.98 12.82
C ILE A 101 -1.77 -9.06 13.31
N SER A 102 -2.38 -9.81 12.39
CA SER A 102 -3.28 -10.92 12.75
C SER A 102 -2.60 -11.93 13.68
N THR A 103 -1.38 -12.34 13.33
CA THR A 103 -0.62 -13.30 14.13
C THR A 103 -0.26 -12.74 15.51
N ALA A 104 0.15 -11.47 15.60
CA ALA A 104 0.47 -10.81 16.86
C ALA A 104 -0.75 -10.72 17.80
N ILE A 105 -1.94 -10.45 17.25
CA ILE A 105 -3.20 -10.47 18.03
C ILE A 105 -3.52 -11.88 18.49
N GLU A 106 -3.41 -12.88 17.63
CA GLU A 106 -3.71 -14.27 17.96
C GLU A 106 -2.74 -14.87 18.98
N SER A 107 -1.48 -14.44 19.00
CA SER A 107 -0.48 -14.81 20.01
C SER A 107 -0.67 -14.08 21.34
N GLY A 108 -1.41 -12.97 21.35
CA GLY A 108 -1.62 -12.13 22.53
C GLY A 108 -0.48 -11.15 22.81
N ASP A 109 0.32 -10.85 21.77
CA ASP A 109 1.39 -9.85 21.87
C ASP A 109 0.84 -8.43 21.83
N ILE A 110 -0.25 -8.21 21.07
CA ILE A 110 -1.00 -6.96 20.98
C ILE A 110 -2.50 -7.25 20.93
N ASP A 111 -3.31 -6.25 21.27
CA ASP A 111 -4.78 -6.31 21.17
C ASP A 111 -5.29 -5.57 19.92
N VAL A 112 -4.68 -4.44 19.56
CA VAL A 112 -5.08 -3.58 18.44
C VAL A 112 -3.86 -3.18 17.60
N GLY A 113 -3.94 -3.41 16.30
CA GLY A 113 -2.89 -3.01 15.37
C GLY A 113 -3.44 -2.53 14.03
N ILE A 114 -2.63 -1.77 13.31
CA ILE A 114 -2.93 -1.26 11.97
C ILE A 114 -1.97 -1.90 10.97
N ALA A 115 -2.52 -2.54 9.94
CA ALA A 115 -1.78 -2.97 8.78
C ALA A 115 -2.08 -2.00 7.62
N ALA A 116 -1.03 -1.46 7.01
CA ALA A 116 -1.15 -0.53 5.90
C ALA A 116 -0.17 -0.89 4.77
N GLY A 117 -0.30 -0.23 3.65
CA GLY A 117 0.65 -0.31 2.54
C GLY A 117 0.78 1.03 1.84
N VAL A 118 1.97 1.32 1.37
CA VAL A 118 2.28 2.53 0.61
C VAL A 118 3.36 2.25 -0.42
N GLU A 119 3.19 2.83 -1.61
CA GLU A 119 4.21 2.77 -2.64
C GLU A 119 4.09 3.98 -3.57
N ASP A 120 5.16 4.76 -3.66
CA ASP A 120 5.30 5.82 -4.64
C ASP A 120 6.36 5.43 -5.68
N MET A 121 5.88 4.91 -6.80
CA MET A 121 6.69 4.44 -7.92
C MET A 121 7.30 5.59 -8.76
N PHE A 122 6.96 6.84 -8.45
CA PHE A 122 7.47 8.01 -9.18
C PHE A 122 8.63 8.70 -8.47
N SER A 123 8.60 8.76 -7.14
CA SER A 123 9.69 9.31 -6.35
C SER A 123 10.76 8.28 -5.96
N VAL A 124 10.40 6.99 -5.92
CA VAL A 124 11.34 5.89 -5.67
C VAL A 124 11.31 4.93 -6.85
N PRO A 125 12.45 4.76 -7.56
CA PRO A 125 12.47 3.88 -8.73
C PRO A 125 12.28 2.41 -8.34
N GLN A 126 11.68 1.64 -9.24
CA GLN A 126 11.58 0.19 -9.09
C GLN A 126 12.99 -0.43 -9.04
N GLY A 127 13.27 -1.19 -7.99
CA GLY A 127 14.61 -1.70 -7.69
C GLY A 127 15.39 -0.85 -6.67
N GLY A 128 14.85 0.31 -6.25
CA GLY A 128 15.51 1.26 -5.35
C GLY A 128 16.50 2.16 -6.07
N PHE A 129 17.19 3.03 -5.31
CA PHE A 129 18.14 4.00 -5.87
C PHE A 129 19.54 3.41 -6.17
N ALA A 130 19.89 2.32 -5.49
CA ALA A 130 21.22 1.72 -5.62
C ALA A 130 21.14 0.17 -5.58
N PRO A 131 20.50 -0.48 -6.56
CA PRO A 131 20.40 -1.93 -6.60
C PRO A 131 21.79 -2.54 -6.86
N ASP A 132 22.14 -3.56 -6.08
CA ASP A 132 23.36 -4.37 -6.26
C ASP A 132 22.95 -5.81 -6.55
N PHE A 133 23.02 -6.19 -7.83
CA PHE A 133 22.52 -7.47 -8.30
C PHE A 133 23.55 -8.58 -8.11
N HIS A 134 23.17 -9.67 -7.47
CA HIS A 134 24.02 -10.84 -7.32
C HIS A 134 24.27 -11.49 -8.70
N PRO A 135 25.54 -11.72 -9.10
CA PRO A 135 25.87 -12.22 -10.44
C PRO A 135 25.17 -13.52 -10.82
N GLU A 136 25.16 -14.51 -9.94
CA GLU A 136 24.51 -15.80 -10.21
C GLU A 136 22.99 -15.68 -10.40
N LEU A 137 22.33 -14.74 -9.71
CA LEU A 137 20.91 -14.49 -9.90
C LEU A 137 20.63 -13.69 -11.17
N ALA A 138 21.56 -12.81 -11.56
CA ALA A 138 21.47 -12.10 -12.83
C ALA A 138 21.59 -13.07 -14.03
N GLU A 139 22.50 -14.04 -13.95
CA GLU A 139 22.63 -15.12 -14.96
C GLU A 139 21.38 -16.00 -15.08
N GLN A 140 20.59 -16.11 -14.01
CA GLN A 140 19.32 -16.83 -13.98
C GLN A 140 18.11 -15.98 -14.39
N GLU A 141 18.34 -14.76 -14.88
CA GLU A 141 17.27 -13.81 -15.25
C GLU A 141 16.29 -13.49 -14.09
N TYR A 142 16.76 -13.64 -12.82
CA TYR A 142 15.93 -13.43 -11.64
C TYR A 142 15.42 -11.97 -11.52
N TYR A 143 16.21 -11.02 -12.02
CA TYR A 143 15.93 -9.58 -11.92
C TYR A 143 15.25 -8.98 -13.16
N ILE A 144 14.66 -9.80 -14.05
CA ILE A 144 13.94 -9.32 -15.23
C ILE A 144 12.81 -8.37 -14.82
N GLY A 145 12.57 -7.36 -15.62
CA GLY A 145 11.46 -6.43 -15.42
C GLY A 145 10.09 -7.11 -15.56
N MET A 146 9.09 -6.59 -14.87
CA MET A 146 7.73 -7.17 -14.90
C MET A 146 7.12 -7.15 -16.30
N GLY A 147 7.40 -6.11 -17.11
CA GLY A 147 6.97 -6.04 -18.51
C GLY A 147 7.59 -7.17 -19.35
N GLU A 148 8.89 -7.41 -19.20
CA GLU A 148 9.60 -8.48 -19.89
C GLU A 148 9.07 -9.86 -19.45
N GLY A 149 8.84 -10.04 -18.14
CA GLY A 149 8.19 -11.25 -17.62
C GLY A 149 6.78 -11.46 -18.20
N ALA A 150 6.01 -10.40 -18.42
CA ALA A 150 4.70 -10.46 -19.05
C ALA A 150 4.79 -10.89 -20.53
N GLU A 151 5.78 -10.38 -21.28
CA GLU A 151 6.02 -10.82 -22.67
C GLU A 151 6.38 -12.30 -22.75
N ILE A 152 7.25 -12.77 -21.87
CA ILE A 152 7.61 -14.20 -21.78
C ILE A 152 6.37 -15.06 -21.47
N LEU A 153 5.49 -14.60 -20.59
CA LEU A 153 4.25 -15.32 -20.27
C LEU A 153 3.27 -15.31 -21.46
N ALA A 154 3.15 -14.20 -22.18
CA ALA A 154 2.32 -14.10 -23.36
C ALA A 154 2.78 -15.08 -24.45
N GLU A 155 4.09 -15.16 -24.70
CA GLU A 155 4.67 -16.10 -25.65
C GLU A 155 4.42 -17.55 -25.22
N LYS A 156 4.74 -17.92 -23.98
CA LYS A 156 4.55 -19.27 -23.44
C LYS A 156 3.07 -19.70 -23.41
N GLY A 157 2.17 -18.75 -23.14
CA GLY A 157 0.72 -18.98 -23.07
C GLY A 157 0.01 -18.86 -24.42
N ASN A 158 0.71 -18.46 -25.48
CA ASN A 158 0.13 -18.12 -26.80
C ASN A 158 -1.01 -17.07 -26.65
N ILE A 159 -0.79 -16.06 -25.80
CA ILE A 159 -1.76 -14.97 -25.56
C ILE A 159 -1.56 -13.93 -26.65
N SER A 160 -2.58 -13.72 -27.47
CA SER A 160 -2.51 -12.75 -28.56
C SER A 160 -2.50 -11.30 -28.07
N ARG A 161 -2.06 -10.39 -28.92
CA ARG A 161 -2.13 -8.94 -28.63
C ARG A 161 -3.56 -8.49 -28.44
N GLU A 162 -4.47 -9.02 -29.24
CA GLU A 162 -5.88 -8.74 -29.19
C GLU A 162 -6.50 -9.15 -27.85
N ASP A 163 -6.16 -10.34 -27.34
CA ASP A 163 -6.61 -10.81 -26.01
C ASP A 163 -6.13 -9.88 -24.89
N GLN A 164 -4.86 -9.43 -24.94
CA GLN A 164 -4.29 -8.50 -23.98
C GLN A 164 -5.01 -7.15 -24.00
N GLU A 165 -5.29 -6.61 -25.18
CA GLU A 165 -6.01 -5.34 -25.36
C GLU A 165 -7.45 -5.44 -24.90
N GLU A 166 -8.15 -6.52 -25.23
CA GLU A 166 -9.52 -6.77 -24.76
C GLU A 166 -9.57 -6.86 -23.24
N PHE A 167 -8.63 -7.58 -22.62
CA PHE A 167 -8.52 -7.68 -21.17
C PHE A 167 -8.33 -6.31 -20.52
N ALA A 168 -7.43 -5.48 -21.05
CA ALA A 168 -7.16 -4.14 -20.54
C ALA A 168 -8.40 -3.23 -20.67
N ILE A 169 -9.06 -3.23 -21.84
CA ILE A 169 -10.28 -2.46 -22.07
C ILE A 169 -11.38 -2.88 -21.09
N ASN A 170 -11.56 -4.18 -20.89
CA ASN A 170 -12.57 -4.69 -19.97
C ASN A 170 -12.27 -4.36 -18.51
N SER A 171 -10.98 -4.33 -18.11
CA SER A 171 -10.55 -3.87 -16.79
C SER A 171 -10.95 -2.41 -16.56
N HIS A 172 -10.65 -1.50 -17.51
CA HIS A 172 -11.05 -0.10 -17.43
C HIS A 172 -12.57 0.07 -17.35
N LYS A 173 -13.34 -0.63 -18.21
CA LYS A 173 -14.81 -0.57 -18.17
C LYS A 173 -15.38 -0.97 -16.81
N LYS A 174 -14.83 -2.03 -16.19
CA LYS A 174 -15.26 -2.49 -14.87
C LYS A 174 -14.96 -1.46 -13.79
N ALA A 175 -13.77 -0.85 -13.82
CA ALA A 175 -13.40 0.17 -12.85
C ALA A 175 -14.31 1.41 -12.96
N LEU A 176 -14.51 1.94 -14.18
CA LEU A 176 -15.39 3.08 -14.43
C LEU A 176 -16.84 2.82 -14.00
N ALA A 177 -17.35 1.61 -14.26
CA ALA A 177 -18.69 1.23 -13.83
C ALA A 177 -18.79 1.16 -12.29
N ALA A 178 -17.77 0.61 -11.62
CA ALA A 178 -17.73 0.53 -10.16
C ALA A 178 -17.66 1.93 -9.51
N ILE A 179 -16.89 2.85 -10.07
CA ILE A 179 -16.85 4.26 -9.64
C ILE A 179 -18.22 4.91 -9.83
N ALA A 180 -18.83 4.79 -11.01
CA ALA A 180 -20.15 5.36 -11.29
C ALA A 180 -21.26 4.80 -10.38
N ASP A 181 -21.14 3.55 -9.97
CA ASP A 181 -22.05 2.88 -9.02
C ASP A 181 -21.76 3.22 -7.54
N GLY A 182 -20.77 4.05 -7.23
CA GLY A 182 -20.38 4.45 -5.86
C GLY A 182 -19.82 3.30 -5.02
N LYS A 183 -19.27 2.25 -5.64
CA LYS A 183 -18.80 1.06 -4.91
C LYS A 183 -17.60 1.30 -4.03
N PHE A 184 -16.84 2.37 -4.29
CA PHE A 184 -15.64 2.74 -3.55
C PHE A 184 -15.86 3.85 -2.51
N ASP A 185 -17.05 4.50 -2.49
CA ASP A 185 -17.32 5.67 -1.64
C ASP A 185 -17.07 5.41 -0.15
N ASN A 186 -17.32 4.17 0.30
CA ASN A 186 -17.18 3.81 1.70
C ASN A 186 -15.73 3.48 2.11
N GLU A 187 -14.80 3.36 1.18
CA GLU A 187 -13.41 3.03 1.48
C GLU A 187 -12.44 4.20 1.21
N LEU A 188 -12.87 5.21 0.45
CA LEU A 188 -12.03 6.35 0.10
C LEU A 188 -11.88 7.33 1.26
N ILE A 189 -10.64 7.74 1.50
CA ILE A 189 -10.28 8.87 2.35
C ILE A 189 -9.76 9.99 1.46
N SER A 190 -10.37 11.16 1.57
CA SER A 190 -9.90 12.36 0.87
C SER A 190 -8.51 12.75 1.32
N ILE A 191 -7.64 13.06 0.39
CA ILE A 191 -6.25 13.45 0.64
C ILE A 191 -6.10 14.95 0.41
N ASP A 192 -5.63 15.65 1.43
CA ASP A 192 -5.28 17.07 1.33
C ASP A 192 -3.88 17.23 0.76
N LYS A 193 -3.78 17.91 -0.38
CA LYS A 193 -2.50 18.25 -0.99
C LYS A 193 -1.97 19.57 -0.44
N TYR A 194 -1.49 19.53 0.80
CA TYR A 194 -0.83 20.66 1.45
C TYR A 194 -1.65 21.97 1.43
N GLY A 195 -2.98 21.87 1.44
CA GLY A 195 -3.91 23.02 1.35
C GLY A 195 -4.10 23.57 -0.07
N GLU A 196 -3.50 22.97 -1.10
CA GLU A 196 -3.68 23.37 -2.50
C GLU A 196 -5.00 22.86 -3.08
N CYS A 197 -5.30 21.58 -2.86
CA CYS A 197 -6.54 20.93 -3.27
C CYS A 197 -6.83 19.70 -2.43
N THR A 198 -8.05 19.18 -2.53
CA THR A 198 -8.45 17.90 -1.97
C THR A 198 -8.61 16.88 -3.08
N ILE A 199 -7.99 15.71 -2.92
CA ILE A 199 -8.05 14.59 -3.86
C ILE A 199 -8.96 13.53 -3.24
N ASP A 200 -10.12 13.30 -3.83
CA ASP A 200 -11.21 12.48 -3.27
C ASP A 200 -11.77 11.43 -4.24
N THR A 201 -11.22 11.34 -5.44
CA THR A 201 -11.66 10.40 -6.48
C THR A 201 -10.49 9.67 -7.12
N ASP A 202 -10.75 8.45 -7.59
CA ASP A 202 -9.80 7.63 -8.38
C ASP A 202 -9.58 8.19 -9.79
#